data_142ec65df2919a5a824aa05d7bcd0dda
#
_entry.id   142ec65df2919a5a824aa05d7bcd0dda
#
_cell.length_a   1.000
_cell.length_b   1.000
_cell.length_c   1.000
_cell.angle_alpha   90.00
_cell.angle_beta   90.00
_cell.angle_gamma   90.00
#
_symmetry.space_group_name_H-M   'P 1'
#
loop_
_entity.id
_entity.type
_entity.pdbx_description
1 polymer ?
#
loop_
_entity_poly.entity_id
_entity_poly.type
_entity_poly.pdbx_seq_one_letter_code
_entity_poly.pdbx_strand_id
1 'polypeptide(L)'
;MTLIARFKVDSFEPRQVAGLEADWVGVLTFEKTFTAGIIGQAATLFMSAGTEEGARSYVATERITGRTEDGADGSVTVQHGGLESDPGTWFGHIVPGTGTGAFKGWSGSARIRHDDEGAYFEINLT
;
A
#
# COMPACT_ATOMS: atom_id res chain seq x y z
N MET A 1 -18.49 -2.43 5.14
CA MET A 1 -17.72 -2.45 6.41
C MET A 1 -16.42 -1.69 6.20
N THR A 2 -16.11 -0.81 7.10
CA THR A 2 -14.88 -0.01 7.05
C THR A 2 -13.89 -0.55 8.08
N LEU A 3 -12.68 -0.80 7.64
CA LEU A 3 -11.58 -1.25 8.50
C LEU A 3 -10.45 -0.22 8.42
N ILE A 4 -9.92 0.15 9.57
CA ILE A 4 -8.75 1.01 9.68
C ILE A 4 -7.56 0.11 9.97
N ALA A 5 -6.66 0.01 8.99
CA ALA A 5 -5.45 -0.81 9.10
C ALA A 5 -4.24 0.10 9.23
N ARG A 6 -3.76 0.27 10.45
CA ARG A 6 -2.65 1.16 10.75
C ARG A 6 -1.32 0.48 10.49
N PHE A 7 -0.40 1.22 9.87
CA PHE A 7 0.92 0.67 9.54
C PHE A 7 2.03 1.71 9.71
N LYS A 8 3.24 1.22 9.72
CA LYS A 8 4.45 2.04 9.63
C LYS A 8 5.37 1.45 8.58
N VAL A 9 6.15 2.30 7.93
CA VAL A 9 7.19 1.89 7.00
C VAL A 9 8.45 1.61 7.80
N ASP A 10 8.96 0.38 7.74
CA ASP A 10 10.14 -0.03 8.51
C ASP A 10 11.43 0.25 7.74
N SER A 11 11.42 0.05 6.42
CA SER A 11 12.59 0.21 5.58
C SER A 11 12.17 0.47 4.14
N PHE A 12 13.07 1.08 3.39
CA PHE A 12 12.91 1.21 1.94
C PHE A 12 14.28 1.10 1.28
N GLU A 13 14.30 0.57 0.06
CA GLU A 13 15.52 0.46 -0.71
C GLU A 13 15.28 0.86 -2.16
N PRO A 14 16.16 1.70 -2.73
CA PRO A 14 16.12 1.97 -4.17
C PRO A 14 16.42 0.70 -4.95
N ARG A 15 15.74 0.54 -6.09
CA ARG A 15 15.95 -0.59 -6.98
C ARG A 15 16.21 -0.09 -8.39
N GLN A 16 16.99 -0.85 -9.14
CA GLN A 16 17.20 -0.60 -10.56
C GLN A 16 16.48 -1.67 -11.37
N VAL A 17 15.87 -1.24 -12.46
CA VAL A 17 15.20 -2.15 -13.40
C VAL A 17 16.10 -2.35 -14.58
N ALA A 18 16.50 -3.58 -14.84
CA ALA A 18 17.36 -3.92 -15.96
C ALA A 18 16.72 -3.48 -17.29
N GLY A 19 17.49 -2.80 -18.11
CA GLY A 19 17.01 -2.28 -19.40
C GLY A 19 16.27 -0.95 -19.32
N LEU A 20 16.05 -0.42 -18.09
CA LEU A 20 15.43 0.88 -17.91
C LEU A 20 16.36 1.77 -17.09
N GLU A 21 17.29 2.40 -17.77
CA GLU A 21 18.22 3.36 -17.16
C GLU A 21 17.66 4.76 -17.39
N ALA A 22 16.87 5.24 -16.44
CA ALA A 22 16.14 6.47 -16.62
C ALA A 22 16.08 7.28 -15.34
N ASP A 23 16.07 8.59 -15.49
CA ASP A 23 15.93 9.55 -14.40
C ASP A 23 14.48 10.03 -14.19
N TRP A 24 13.56 9.57 -15.03
CA TRP A 24 12.14 9.96 -14.97
C TRP A 24 11.29 9.03 -14.10
N VAL A 25 11.84 7.93 -13.63
CA VAL A 25 11.14 7.00 -12.75
C VAL A 25 12.04 6.59 -11.60
N GLY A 26 11.47 6.57 -10.39
CA GLY A 26 12.12 6.00 -9.22
C GLY A 26 11.45 4.70 -8.84
N VAL A 27 12.23 3.67 -8.51
CA VAL A 27 11.70 2.38 -8.06
C VAL A 27 12.26 2.08 -6.68
N LEU A 28 11.37 1.79 -5.74
CA LEU A 28 11.72 1.47 -4.37
C LEU A 28 10.99 0.19 -3.94
N THR A 29 11.59 -0.55 -3.02
CA THR A 29 10.87 -1.57 -2.28
C THR A 29 10.75 -1.12 -0.84
N PHE A 30 9.57 -1.31 -0.27
CA PHE A 30 9.28 -0.98 1.13
C PHE A 30 8.96 -2.25 1.89
N GLU A 31 9.28 -2.22 3.18
CA GLU A 31 8.72 -3.16 4.15
C GLU A 31 7.89 -2.36 5.13
N LYS A 32 6.71 -2.88 5.46
CA LYS A 32 5.78 -2.25 6.38
C LYS A 32 5.37 -3.22 7.46
N THR A 33 5.09 -2.70 8.65
CA THR A 33 4.48 -3.45 9.74
C THR A 33 3.09 -2.88 10.01
N PHE A 34 2.09 -3.76 10.02
CA PHE A 34 0.72 -3.42 10.39
C PHE A 34 0.51 -3.73 11.86
N THR A 35 -0.04 -2.77 12.59
CA THR A 35 -0.12 -2.81 14.06
C THR A 35 -1.54 -2.79 14.61
N ALA A 36 -2.54 -2.46 13.79
CA ALA A 36 -3.95 -2.43 14.21
C ALA A 36 -4.84 -2.63 13.00
N GLY A 37 -5.97 -3.27 13.19
CA GLY A 37 -6.91 -3.65 12.13
C GLY A 37 -6.45 -4.90 11.41
N ILE A 38 -5.27 -4.85 10.85
CA ILE A 38 -4.50 -5.99 10.36
C ILE A 38 -3.23 -6.04 11.20
N ILE A 39 -2.81 -7.21 11.60
CA ILE A 39 -1.54 -7.45 12.30
C ILE A 39 -0.68 -8.27 11.37
N GLY A 40 0.43 -7.70 10.93
CA GLY A 40 1.31 -8.41 9.98
C GLY A 40 2.29 -7.50 9.31
N GLN A 41 2.70 -7.88 8.13
CA GLN A 41 3.73 -7.21 7.36
C GLN A 41 3.33 -7.07 5.91
N ALA A 42 3.93 -6.13 5.20
CA ALA A 42 3.74 -5.99 3.77
C ALA A 42 5.07 -5.78 3.07
N ALA A 43 5.16 -6.34 1.86
CA ALA A 43 6.20 -6.04 0.91
C ALA A 43 5.58 -5.19 -0.20
N THR A 44 6.19 -4.05 -0.49
CA THR A 44 5.64 -3.06 -1.42
C THR A 44 6.64 -2.76 -2.53
N LEU A 45 6.19 -2.84 -3.77
CA LEU A 45 6.90 -2.31 -4.92
C LEU A 45 6.29 -0.96 -5.26
N PHE A 46 7.14 0.07 -5.24
CA PHE A 46 6.73 1.47 -5.36
C PHE A 46 7.44 2.09 -6.55
N MET A 47 6.69 2.77 -7.41
CA MET A 47 7.25 3.50 -8.55
C MET A 47 6.79 4.95 -8.47
N SER A 48 7.73 5.87 -8.59
CA SER A 48 7.44 7.30 -8.55
C SER A 48 7.89 7.99 -9.83
N ALA A 49 7.22 9.08 -10.13
CA ALA A 49 7.57 9.95 -11.25
C ALA A 49 7.36 11.40 -10.83
N GLY A 50 8.07 12.31 -11.47
CA GLY A 50 7.92 13.73 -11.20
C GLY A 50 9.24 14.47 -11.34
N THR A 51 9.18 15.76 -11.06
CA THR A 51 10.34 16.65 -11.10
C THR A 51 10.53 17.27 -9.72
N GLU A 52 11.70 17.85 -9.48
CA GLU A 52 11.97 18.53 -8.21
C GLU A 52 11.08 19.75 -8.01
N GLU A 53 10.62 20.38 -9.09
CA GLU A 53 9.82 21.60 -9.05
C GLU A 53 8.34 21.35 -9.19
N GLY A 54 7.95 20.14 -9.62
CA GLY A 54 6.57 19.80 -9.89
C GLY A 54 6.00 18.81 -8.89
N ALA A 55 4.77 18.42 -9.14
CA ALA A 55 4.13 17.39 -8.35
C ALA A 55 4.81 16.04 -8.59
N ARG A 56 4.95 15.27 -7.54
CA ARG A 56 5.41 13.91 -7.61
C ARG A 56 4.23 12.96 -7.52
N SER A 57 4.31 11.88 -8.28
CA SER A 57 3.26 10.88 -8.38
C SER A 57 3.84 9.51 -8.05
N TYR A 58 3.01 8.60 -7.59
CA TYR A 58 3.45 7.23 -7.39
C TYR A 58 2.34 6.24 -7.70
N VAL A 59 2.75 5.02 -8.00
CA VAL A 59 1.88 3.83 -8.00
C VAL A 59 2.61 2.72 -7.26
N ALA A 60 1.86 1.90 -6.55
CA ALA A 60 2.44 0.82 -5.76
C ALA A 60 1.56 -0.41 -5.79
N THR A 61 2.21 -1.57 -5.71
CA THR A 61 1.54 -2.85 -5.50
C THR A 61 2.16 -3.45 -4.24
N GLU A 62 1.32 -3.84 -3.29
CA GLU A 62 1.83 -4.43 -2.07
C GLU A 62 1.07 -5.67 -1.66
N ARG A 63 1.79 -6.60 -1.07
CA ARG A 63 1.23 -7.82 -0.52
C ARG A 63 1.30 -7.75 0.99
N ILE A 64 0.14 -7.76 1.61
CA ILE A 64 0.00 -7.79 3.06
C ILE A 64 -0.13 -9.24 3.47
N THR A 65 0.69 -9.67 4.41
CA THR A 65 0.65 -11.02 4.98
C THR A 65 0.49 -10.89 6.48
N GLY A 66 -0.53 -11.52 7.03
CA GLY A 66 -0.79 -11.41 8.45
C GLY A 66 -2.16 -11.94 8.80
N ARG A 67 -2.80 -11.29 9.74
CA ARG A 67 -4.10 -11.71 10.25
C ARG A 67 -4.99 -10.50 10.51
N THR A 68 -6.28 -10.74 10.53
CA THR A 68 -7.23 -9.79 11.09
C THR A 68 -7.21 -9.91 12.62
N GLU A 69 -7.88 -9.00 13.32
CA GLU A 69 -7.97 -9.07 14.77
C GLU A 69 -8.70 -10.32 15.27
N ASP A 70 -9.49 -10.95 14.40
CA ASP A 70 -10.14 -12.24 14.68
C ASP A 70 -9.16 -13.44 14.69
N GLY A 71 -7.93 -13.22 14.29
CA GLY A 71 -6.85 -14.17 14.48
C GLY A 71 -6.55 -15.10 13.32
N ALA A 72 -7.27 -15.05 12.21
CA ALA A 72 -7.00 -15.90 11.06
C ALA A 72 -5.87 -15.33 10.21
N ASP A 73 -4.95 -16.19 9.78
CA ASP A 73 -3.84 -15.80 8.91
C ASP A 73 -4.24 -15.80 7.44
N GLY A 74 -3.52 -15.02 6.64
CA GLY A 74 -3.69 -14.97 5.21
C GLY A 74 -2.87 -13.88 4.56
N SER A 75 -3.16 -13.62 3.30
CA SER A 75 -2.51 -12.55 2.55
C SER A 75 -3.50 -11.92 1.56
N VAL A 76 -3.20 -10.71 1.15
CA VAL A 76 -4.00 -9.98 0.16
C VAL A 76 -3.11 -8.97 -0.56
N THR A 77 -3.42 -8.70 -1.83
CA THR A 77 -2.70 -7.71 -2.62
C THR A 77 -3.54 -6.46 -2.78
N VAL A 78 -2.88 -5.31 -2.59
CA VAL A 78 -3.48 -3.98 -2.71
C VAL A 78 -2.67 -3.18 -3.72
N GLN A 79 -3.34 -2.40 -4.56
CA GLN A 79 -2.70 -1.42 -5.42
C GLN A 79 -3.19 -0.03 -5.04
N HIS A 80 -2.29 0.94 -5.01
CA HIS A 80 -2.61 2.30 -4.63
C HIS A 80 -1.67 3.30 -5.30
N GLY A 81 -2.06 4.57 -5.27
CA GLY A 81 -1.25 5.63 -5.88
C GLY A 81 -1.89 6.99 -5.77
N GLY A 82 -1.29 7.95 -6.45
CA GLY A 82 -1.80 9.31 -6.54
C GLY A 82 -0.70 10.35 -6.61
N LEU A 83 -1.09 11.60 -6.68
CA LEU A 83 -0.20 12.74 -6.57
C LEU A 83 0.11 13.00 -5.10
N GLU A 84 1.39 13.07 -4.75
CA GLU A 84 1.83 13.23 -3.36
C GLU A 84 1.21 14.44 -2.67
N SER A 85 1.13 15.57 -3.38
CA SER A 85 0.66 16.84 -2.83
C SER A 85 -0.84 17.04 -2.93
N ASP A 86 -1.58 16.12 -3.54
CA ASP A 86 -3.02 16.27 -3.74
C ASP A 86 -3.76 15.00 -3.29
N PRO A 87 -4.15 14.93 -2.00
CA PRO A 87 -4.87 13.76 -1.48
C PRO A 87 -6.17 13.43 -2.21
N GLY A 88 -6.75 14.39 -2.92
CA GLY A 88 -7.95 14.14 -3.72
C GLY A 88 -7.72 13.20 -4.89
N THR A 89 -6.47 13.01 -5.33
CA THR A 89 -6.13 12.08 -6.41
C THR A 89 -5.79 10.70 -5.90
N TRP A 90 -5.62 10.53 -4.59
CA TRP A 90 -5.19 9.25 -4.02
C TRP A 90 -6.26 8.19 -4.22
N PHE A 91 -5.82 7.03 -4.68
CA PHE A 91 -6.68 5.89 -4.90
C PHE A 91 -6.05 4.64 -4.30
N GLY A 92 -6.86 3.65 -4.11
CA GLY A 92 -6.38 2.32 -3.74
C GLY A 92 -7.52 1.33 -3.77
N HIS A 93 -7.16 0.10 -4.09
CA HIS A 93 -8.13 -0.97 -4.13
C HIS A 93 -7.46 -2.31 -3.83
N ILE A 94 -8.27 -3.19 -3.29
CA ILE A 94 -7.89 -4.59 -3.14
C ILE A 94 -8.00 -5.23 -4.51
N VAL A 95 -6.99 -6.01 -4.91
CA VAL A 95 -7.06 -6.78 -6.15
C VAL A 95 -7.91 -8.02 -5.89
N PRO A 96 -9.13 -8.10 -6.48
CA PRO A 96 -10.03 -9.22 -6.18
C PRO A 96 -9.40 -10.57 -6.52
N GLY A 97 -9.67 -11.56 -5.71
CA GLY A 97 -9.16 -12.91 -5.91
C GLY A 97 -7.77 -13.17 -5.33
N THR A 98 -7.08 -12.14 -4.83
CA THR A 98 -5.75 -12.31 -4.23
C THR A 98 -5.80 -12.68 -2.74
N GLY A 99 -6.95 -12.52 -2.11
CA GLY A 99 -7.09 -12.79 -0.68
C GLY A 99 -7.06 -14.28 -0.35
N THR A 100 -6.32 -14.63 0.69
CA THR A 100 -6.28 -15.98 1.23
C THR A 100 -6.54 -15.94 2.73
N GLY A 101 -6.96 -17.07 3.30
CA GLY A 101 -7.22 -17.15 4.73
C GLY A 101 -8.28 -16.13 5.16
N ALA A 102 -7.95 -15.30 6.14
CA ALA A 102 -8.84 -14.27 6.64
C ALA A 102 -9.24 -13.23 5.58
N PHE A 103 -8.45 -13.09 4.53
CA PHE A 103 -8.69 -12.09 3.48
C PHE A 103 -9.40 -12.69 2.27
N LYS A 104 -9.79 -13.94 2.33
CA LYS A 104 -10.48 -14.60 1.21
C LYS A 104 -11.77 -13.87 0.91
N GLY A 105 -11.97 -13.56 -0.38
CA GLY A 105 -13.17 -12.84 -0.83
C GLY A 105 -13.11 -11.34 -0.66
N TRP A 106 -12.02 -10.79 -0.15
CA TRP A 106 -11.91 -9.35 0.01
C TRP A 106 -11.88 -8.65 -1.34
N SER A 107 -12.66 -7.58 -1.43
CA SER A 107 -12.68 -6.63 -2.54
C SER A 107 -13.12 -5.28 -1.99
N GLY A 108 -12.87 -4.23 -2.73
CA GLY A 108 -13.25 -2.89 -2.35
C GLY A 108 -12.09 -1.91 -2.39
N SER A 109 -12.30 -0.72 -1.82
CA SER A 109 -11.28 0.32 -1.79
C SER A 109 -10.34 0.14 -0.60
N ALA A 110 -9.10 0.61 -0.79
CA ALA A 110 -8.08 0.62 0.25
C ALA A 110 -7.22 1.86 0.03
N ARG A 111 -7.58 2.95 0.68
CA ARG A 111 -6.92 4.25 0.52
C ARG A 111 -6.01 4.55 1.69
N ILE A 112 -4.82 5.07 1.38
CA ILE A 112 -3.93 5.57 2.42
C ILE A 112 -4.45 6.91 2.92
N ARG A 113 -4.52 7.03 4.24
CA ARG A 113 -4.86 8.26 4.96
C ARG A 113 -3.81 8.51 6.02
N HIS A 114 -3.80 9.71 6.55
CA HIS A 114 -2.90 10.10 7.64
C HIS A 114 -3.69 10.84 8.70
N ASP A 115 -3.35 10.58 9.95
CA ASP A 115 -3.84 11.33 11.10
C ASP A 115 -2.70 11.59 12.07
N ASP A 116 -3.00 12.06 13.29
CA ASP A 116 -1.98 12.37 14.31
C ASP A 116 -1.16 11.15 14.72
N GLU A 117 -1.68 9.96 14.53
CA GLU A 117 -0.99 8.72 14.88
C GLU A 117 -0.22 8.11 13.70
N GLY A 118 -0.28 8.72 12.53
CA GLY A 118 0.47 8.30 11.35
C GLY A 118 -0.41 7.77 10.23
N ALA A 119 0.16 6.91 9.41
CA ALA A 119 -0.48 6.39 8.21
C ALA A 119 -1.36 5.17 8.50
N TYR A 120 -2.42 5.04 7.73
CA TYR A 120 -3.28 3.87 7.78
C TYR A 120 -3.96 3.68 6.41
N PHE A 121 -4.40 2.45 6.16
CA PHE A 121 -5.34 2.18 5.09
C PHE A 121 -6.76 2.29 5.63
N GLU A 122 -7.58 3.07 4.94
CA GLU A 122 -9.03 3.02 5.11
C GLU A 122 -9.55 2.02 4.09
N ILE A 123 -10.00 0.88 4.56
CA ILE A 123 -10.45 -0.22 3.73
C ILE A 123 -11.96 -0.31 3.81
N ASN A 124 -12.62 -0.20 2.67
CA ASN A 124 -14.07 -0.34 2.55
C ASN A 124 -14.36 -1.60 1.75
N LEU A 125 -14.67 -2.67 2.46
CA LEU A 125 -14.99 -3.96 1.86
C LEU A 125 -16.37 -3.93 1.22
N THR A 126 -16.45 -4.46 0.03
CA THR A 126 -17.70 -4.57 -0.72
C THR A 126 -18.21 -6.00 -0.80
#